data_bc4d9be505581081f451c589a7c593ac
#
_entry.id   bc4d9be505581081f451c589a7c593ac
#
_cell.length_a   1.000
_cell.length_b   1.000
_cell.length_c   1.000
_cell.angle_alpha   90.00
_cell.angle_beta   90.00
_cell.angle_gamma   90.00
#
_symmetry.space_group_name_H-M   'P 1'
#
loop_
_entity.id
_entity.type
_entity.pdbx_description
1 polymer ?
#
loop_
_entity_poly.entity_id
_entity_poly.type
_entity_poly.pdbx_seq_one_letter_code
_entity_poly.pdbx_strand_id
1 'polypeptide(L)'
;RRVLFRSRADEVLNALLPKTGKSFRLGISGVPGVGKSTLIESLGLYLIEKGHRVAVLAIDPSSSLSGGSILGDKTRMERLSVLENAFIRPSPSSLTLGGVAEKTREAMLVAEAAGFDVVIVETVGVGQSEIAVAGMTDMFLLLQLPNAGDDLQAIKKGVMEIADLIVINKVDIDPDAAMRAQLFITSSLRLLGFQGNPDHASHDVNYWHPTVMTLSALEGRGVPELWEKISHFEKLQKANGKFDSRRKQQAGAWMWDRIDAGLKNAF
;
A
#
# COMPACT_ATOMS: atom_id res chain seq x y z
N ARG A 1 5.78 14.12 31.82
CA ARG A 1 5.49 14.78 30.51
C ARG A 1 5.13 13.78 29.38
N ARG A 2 5.85 12.65 29.22
CA ARG A 2 5.52 11.63 28.20
C ARG A 2 4.15 10.99 28.35
N VAL A 3 3.69 10.76 29.57
CA VAL A 3 2.37 10.15 29.84
C VAL A 3 1.22 11.10 29.48
N LEU A 4 1.34 12.41 29.75
CA LEU A 4 0.36 13.43 29.39
C LEU A 4 0.20 13.60 27.88
N PHE A 5 1.28 13.48 27.09
CA PHE A 5 1.21 13.55 25.63
C PHE A 5 0.55 12.31 25.00
N ARG A 6 0.77 11.10 25.57
CA ARG A 6 0.08 9.88 25.10
C ARG A 6 -1.44 9.96 25.34
N SER A 7 -1.87 10.41 26.51
CA SER A 7 -3.30 10.55 26.81
C SER A 7 -4.01 11.51 25.86
N ARG A 8 -3.40 12.64 25.48
CA ARG A 8 -3.98 13.57 24.52
C ARG A 8 -4.06 12.99 23.10
N ALA A 9 -3.08 12.24 22.64
CA ALA A 9 -3.15 11.59 21.34
C ALA A 9 -4.26 10.53 21.28
N ASP A 10 -4.40 9.73 22.34
CA ASP A 10 -5.47 8.74 22.44
C ASP A 10 -6.86 9.39 22.53
N GLU A 11 -7.01 10.48 23.25
CA GLU A 11 -8.27 11.26 23.29
C GLU A 11 -8.65 11.78 21.89
N VAL A 12 -7.70 12.36 21.17
CA VAL A 12 -7.91 12.87 19.80
C VAL A 12 -8.29 11.73 18.86
N LEU A 13 -7.56 10.62 18.90
CA LEU A 13 -7.86 9.46 18.06
C LEU A 13 -9.26 8.90 18.35
N ASN A 14 -9.63 8.75 19.62
CA ASN A 14 -10.95 8.28 20.01
C ASN A 14 -12.06 9.20 19.49
N ALA A 15 -11.86 10.52 19.54
CA ALA A 15 -12.81 11.49 19.01
C ALA A 15 -12.95 11.46 17.48
N LEU A 16 -11.89 11.01 16.77
CA LEU A 16 -11.86 10.90 15.31
C LEU A 16 -12.43 9.57 14.78
N LEU A 17 -12.39 8.49 15.57
CA LEU A 17 -12.85 7.16 15.16
C LEU A 17 -14.23 7.14 14.46
N PRO A 18 -15.27 7.84 14.92
CA PRO A 18 -16.57 7.85 14.24
C PRO A 18 -16.55 8.44 12.83
N LYS A 19 -15.50 9.20 12.48
CA LYS A 19 -15.32 9.83 11.16
C LYS A 19 -14.42 9.04 10.22
N THR A 20 -13.88 7.91 10.67
CA THR A 20 -12.95 7.06 9.90
C THR A 20 -13.67 5.91 9.18
N GLY A 21 -12.91 5.11 8.44
CA GLY A 21 -13.41 3.88 7.81
C GLY A 21 -14.03 4.05 6.44
N LYS A 22 -14.06 5.27 5.88
CA LYS A 22 -14.69 5.57 4.59
C LYS A 22 -13.71 5.60 3.41
N SER A 23 -12.41 5.73 3.66
CA SER A 23 -11.39 5.76 2.61
C SER A 23 -11.06 4.37 2.08
N PHE A 24 -10.53 4.33 0.87
CA PHE A 24 -9.86 3.15 0.34
C PHE A 24 -8.36 3.23 0.68
N ARG A 25 -7.81 2.15 1.25
CA ARG A 25 -6.41 2.07 1.71
C ARG A 25 -5.60 1.21 0.75
N LEU A 26 -4.68 1.81 0.02
CA LEU A 26 -3.81 1.16 -0.95
C LEU A 26 -2.39 1.03 -0.42
N GLY A 27 -1.90 -0.19 -0.22
CA GLY A 27 -0.50 -0.46 0.07
C GLY A 27 0.31 -0.59 -1.20
N ILE A 28 1.46 0.07 -1.28
CA ILE A 28 2.37 -0.02 -2.43
C ILE A 28 3.76 -0.42 -1.94
N SER A 29 4.29 -1.50 -2.50
CA SER A 29 5.64 -1.99 -2.26
C SER A 29 6.38 -2.33 -3.56
N GLY A 30 7.66 -2.59 -3.44
CA GLY A 30 8.55 -2.96 -4.54
C GLY A 30 9.98 -2.54 -4.25
N VAL A 31 10.94 -3.13 -4.94
CA VAL A 31 12.37 -2.87 -4.73
C VAL A 31 12.73 -1.37 -4.88
N PRO A 32 13.82 -0.91 -4.26
CA PRO A 32 14.34 0.43 -4.51
C PRO A 32 14.57 0.66 -6.00
N GLY A 33 14.22 1.87 -6.49
CA GLY A 33 14.38 2.21 -7.90
C GLY A 33 13.31 1.67 -8.86
N VAL A 34 12.34 0.87 -8.41
CA VAL A 34 11.24 0.36 -9.25
C VAL A 34 10.26 1.45 -9.74
N GLY A 35 10.29 2.64 -9.13
CA GLY A 35 9.44 3.78 -9.51
C GLY A 35 8.17 3.93 -8.66
N LYS A 36 8.21 3.51 -7.37
CA LYS A 36 7.07 3.67 -6.46
C LYS A 36 6.59 5.12 -6.36
N SER A 37 7.48 6.05 -6.03
CA SER A 37 7.11 7.46 -5.86
C SER A 37 6.61 8.08 -7.17
N THR A 38 7.17 7.68 -8.32
CA THR A 38 6.70 8.11 -9.66
C THR A 38 5.28 7.60 -9.91
N LEU A 39 4.99 6.34 -9.57
CA LEU A 39 3.64 5.79 -9.69
C LEU A 39 2.66 6.50 -8.76
N ILE A 40 3.05 6.74 -7.51
CA ILE A 40 2.22 7.43 -6.53
C ILE A 40 1.89 8.85 -7.01
N GLU A 41 2.87 9.56 -7.55
CA GLU A 41 2.64 10.89 -8.11
C GLU A 41 1.68 10.82 -9.31
N SER A 42 1.94 9.96 -10.28
CA SER A 42 1.11 9.81 -11.48
C SER A 42 -0.32 9.38 -11.15
N LEU A 43 -0.48 8.38 -10.27
CA LEU A 43 -1.79 7.93 -9.79
C LEU A 43 -2.49 9.01 -8.96
N GLY A 44 -1.77 9.68 -8.06
CA GLY A 44 -2.32 10.74 -7.22
C GLY A 44 -2.85 11.92 -8.04
N LEU A 45 -2.09 12.37 -9.04
CA LEU A 45 -2.53 13.41 -9.98
C LEU A 45 -3.81 12.99 -10.72
N TYR A 46 -3.82 11.77 -11.27
CA TYR A 46 -5.00 11.22 -11.96
C TYR A 46 -6.22 11.17 -11.03
N LEU A 47 -6.04 10.74 -9.79
CA LEU A 47 -7.13 10.66 -8.81
C LEU A 47 -7.70 12.04 -8.45
N ILE A 48 -6.83 13.04 -8.28
CA ILE A 48 -7.26 14.41 -7.98
C ILE A 48 -8.04 15.01 -9.15
N GLU A 49 -7.62 14.75 -10.40
CA GLU A 49 -8.38 15.13 -11.60
C GLU A 49 -9.78 14.49 -11.64
N LYS A 50 -9.94 13.31 -11.03
CA LYS A 50 -11.23 12.62 -10.88
C LYS A 50 -12.04 13.09 -9.66
N GLY A 51 -11.54 14.06 -8.90
CA GLY A 51 -12.22 14.65 -7.75
C GLY A 51 -11.94 13.96 -6.41
N HIS A 52 -10.98 13.04 -6.36
CA HIS A 52 -10.56 12.39 -5.12
C HIS A 52 -9.65 13.29 -4.27
N ARG A 53 -9.58 12.99 -2.97
CA ARG A 53 -8.63 13.55 -2.02
C ARG A 53 -7.66 12.45 -1.59
N VAL A 54 -6.37 12.64 -1.86
CA VAL A 54 -5.35 11.61 -1.72
C VAL A 54 -4.39 11.92 -0.57
N ALA A 55 -4.25 10.99 0.39
CA ALA A 55 -3.20 11.04 1.39
C ALA A 55 -2.13 9.98 1.07
N VAL A 56 -0.85 10.37 1.14
CA VAL A 56 0.31 9.48 0.96
C VAL A 56 1.09 9.41 2.26
N LEU A 57 1.24 8.21 2.79
CA LEU A 57 2.00 7.90 3.99
C LEU A 57 3.22 7.06 3.61
N ALA A 58 4.38 7.70 3.51
CA ALA A 58 5.63 7.03 3.16
C ALA A 58 6.31 6.49 4.43
N ILE A 59 6.59 5.20 4.47
CA ILE A 59 7.34 4.56 5.57
C ILE A 59 8.80 4.52 5.17
N ASP A 60 9.64 5.35 5.80
CA ASP A 60 11.09 5.38 5.55
C ASP A 60 11.88 4.89 6.77
N PRO A 61 12.53 3.72 6.72
CA PRO A 61 13.37 3.23 7.81
C PRO A 61 14.65 4.05 8.02
N SER A 62 15.10 4.83 7.06
CA SER A 62 16.37 5.58 7.15
C SER A 62 16.26 6.90 7.91
N SER A 63 15.06 7.41 8.17
CA SER A 63 14.84 8.74 8.76
C SER A 63 15.15 8.86 10.25
N SER A 64 15.42 7.74 10.93
CA SER A 64 15.76 7.75 12.37
C SER A 64 17.12 8.37 12.69
N LEU A 65 18.04 8.48 11.73
CA LEU A 65 19.42 8.93 11.95
C LEU A 65 19.70 10.36 11.45
N SER A 66 18.93 10.92 10.55
CA SER A 66 19.31 12.17 9.88
C SER A 66 18.33 13.33 10.00
N GLY A 67 17.13 13.14 10.55
CA GLY A 67 16.11 14.23 10.59
C GLY A 67 15.76 14.85 9.23
N GLY A 68 16.33 14.32 8.14
CA GLY A 68 16.36 14.92 6.81
C GLY A 68 15.39 14.34 5.77
N SER A 69 14.66 13.28 6.12
CA SER A 69 13.76 12.59 5.18
C SER A 69 12.50 13.39 4.79
N ILE A 70 12.11 14.37 5.60
CA ILE A 70 10.90 15.18 5.35
C ILE A 70 10.96 15.94 4.01
N LEU A 71 12.15 16.33 3.58
CA LEU A 71 12.36 16.99 2.29
C LEU A 71 12.43 15.99 1.12
N GLY A 72 13.02 14.80 1.34
CA GLY A 72 13.29 13.83 0.27
C GLY A 72 12.03 13.25 -0.40
N ASP A 73 10.97 12.99 0.36
CA ASP A 73 9.74 12.42 -0.22
C ASP A 73 8.87 13.47 -0.90
N LYS A 74 8.85 14.71 -0.39
CA LYS A 74 8.20 15.84 -1.06
C LYS A 74 8.89 16.22 -2.36
N THR A 75 10.23 16.13 -2.42
CA THR A 75 11.00 16.39 -3.65
C THR A 75 10.87 15.29 -4.70
N ARG A 76 10.42 14.09 -4.32
CA ARG A 76 10.14 12.99 -5.27
C ARG A 76 8.73 13.05 -5.87
N MET A 77 7.81 13.79 -5.26
CA MET A 77 6.41 13.94 -5.68
C MET A 77 6.06 15.44 -5.73
N GLU A 78 6.86 16.21 -6.47
CA GLU A 78 6.79 17.69 -6.47
C GLU A 78 5.43 18.20 -6.94
N ARG A 79 4.89 17.64 -8.02
CA ARG A 79 3.61 18.07 -8.58
C ARG A 79 2.44 17.73 -7.66
N LEU A 80 2.46 16.56 -7.05
CA LEU A 80 1.41 16.12 -6.14
C LEU A 80 1.45 16.90 -4.83
N SER A 81 2.65 17.23 -4.33
CA SER A 81 2.85 17.85 -3.01
C SER A 81 2.29 19.27 -2.86
N VAL A 82 2.03 19.96 -3.98
CA VAL A 82 1.52 21.36 -4.00
C VAL A 82 0.00 21.45 -4.17
N LEU A 83 -0.70 20.34 -4.37
CA LEU A 83 -2.13 20.32 -4.57
C LEU A 83 -2.89 20.29 -3.23
N GLU A 84 -3.95 21.09 -3.10
CA GLU A 84 -4.78 21.16 -1.88
C GLU A 84 -5.46 19.83 -1.53
N ASN A 85 -5.79 19.05 -2.54
CA ASN A 85 -6.43 17.72 -2.36
C ASN A 85 -5.41 16.59 -2.16
N ALA A 86 -4.12 16.92 -1.99
CA ALA A 86 -3.07 15.97 -1.66
C ALA A 86 -2.47 16.26 -0.28
N PHE A 87 -2.17 15.18 0.44
CA PHE A 87 -1.43 15.24 1.71
C PHE A 87 -0.31 14.20 1.69
N ILE A 88 0.94 14.64 1.75
CA ILE A 88 2.10 13.75 1.77
C ILE A 88 2.78 13.84 3.12
N ARG A 89 2.84 12.71 3.83
CA ARG A 89 3.50 12.59 5.12
C ARG A 89 4.57 11.51 5.10
N PRO A 90 5.85 11.89 5.23
CA PRO A 90 6.89 10.94 5.59
C PRO A 90 6.66 10.46 7.02
N SER A 91 6.67 9.13 7.21
CA SER A 91 6.57 8.52 8.53
C SER A 91 7.95 8.03 8.94
N PRO A 92 8.62 8.65 9.92
CA PRO A 92 9.91 8.16 10.39
C PRO A 92 9.74 6.77 10.98
N SER A 93 10.57 5.83 10.56
CA SER A 93 10.68 4.55 11.22
C SER A 93 11.31 4.76 12.60
N SER A 94 10.52 4.69 13.65
CA SER A 94 11.07 4.41 14.97
C SER A 94 11.76 3.04 14.93
N LEU A 95 12.86 2.89 15.68
CA LEU A 95 13.77 1.73 15.69
C LEU A 95 13.12 0.33 15.86
N THR A 96 11.81 0.24 16.01
CA THR A 96 11.05 -1.01 16.11
C THR A 96 9.97 -1.07 15.04
N LEU A 97 9.92 -2.16 14.26
CA LEU A 97 8.91 -2.46 13.24
C LEU A 97 7.45 -2.25 13.74
N GLY A 98 7.16 -2.62 14.98
CA GLY A 98 5.84 -2.40 15.60
C GLY A 98 5.49 -0.93 15.78
N GLY A 99 6.45 -0.08 16.14
CA GLY A 99 6.22 1.35 16.33
C GLY A 99 5.92 2.12 15.05
N VAL A 100 6.52 1.72 13.92
CA VAL A 100 6.23 2.30 12.58
C VAL A 100 4.82 1.99 12.15
N ALA A 101 4.42 0.73 12.27
CA ALA A 101 3.08 0.28 11.91
C ALA A 101 2.00 1.00 12.74
N GLU A 102 2.23 1.17 14.06
CA GLU A 102 1.32 1.91 14.94
C GLU A 102 1.16 3.36 14.50
N LYS A 103 2.25 4.09 14.26
CA LYS A 103 2.22 5.50 13.88
C LYS A 103 1.62 5.72 12.48
N THR A 104 1.84 4.79 11.57
CA THR A 104 1.23 4.82 10.24
C THR A 104 -0.28 4.59 10.32
N ARG A 105 -0.74 3.63 11.13
CA ARG A 105 -2.17 3.40 11.38
C ARG A 105 -2.86 4.62 11.99
N GLU A 106 -2.24 5.25 13.00
CA GLU A 106 -2.74 6.49 13.59
C GLU A 106 -2.86 7.62 12.55
N ALA A 107 -1.82 7.81 11.74
CA ALA A 107 -1.83 8.83 10.67
C ALA A 107 -2.89 8.55 9.61
N MET A 108 -3.12 7.29 9.26
CA MET A 108 -4.16 6.86 8.33
C MET A 108 -5.56 7.23 8.86
N LEU A 109 -5.84 6.96 10.15
CA LEU A 109 -7.12 7.34 10.77
C LEU A 109 -7.32 8.87 10.77
N VAL A 110 -6.26 9.64 11.02
CA VAL A 110 -6.33 11.11 10.97
C VAL A 110 -6.61 11.60 9.55
N ALA A 111 -5.96 11.03 8.53
CA ALA A 111 -6.20 11.35 7.13
C ALA A 111 -7.65 11.03 6.72
N GLU A 112 -8.17 9.86 7.10
CA GLU A 112 -9.56 9.48 6.86
C GLU A 112 -10.55 10.47 7.52
N ALA A 113 -10.33 10.80 8.79
CA ALA A 113 -11.18 11.76 9.52
C ALA A 113 -11.11 13.16 8.93
N ALA A 114 -10.00 13.54 8.28
CA ALA A 114 -9.85 14.79 7.53
C ALA A 114 -10.53 14.75 6.15
N GLY A 115 -11.12 13.61 5.76
CA GLY A 115 -11.89 13.45 4.52
C GLY A 115 -11.05 13.10 3.30
N PHE A 116 -9.85 12.54 3.46
CA PHE A 116 -9.14 11.90 2.36
C PHE A 116 -9.79 10.55 2.07
N ASP A 117 -10.25 10.35 0.84
CA ASP A 117 -11.00 9.16 0.43
C ASP A 117 -10.11 8.06 -0.16
N VAL A 118 -8.88 8.40 -0.54
CA VAL A 118 -7.84 7.44 -0.91
C VAL A 118 -6.60 7.66 -0.04
N VAL A 119 -6.17 6.62 0.67
CA VAL A 119 -4.95 6.65 1.49
C VAL A 119 -3.95 5.65 0.94
N ILE A 120 -2.83 6.15 0.43
CA ILE A 120 -1.73 5.33 -0.10
C ILE A 120 -0.68 5.17 0.98
N VAL A 121 -0.27 3.93 1.25
CA VAL A 121 0.83 3.60 2.18
C VAL A 121 1.98 3.01 1.39
N GLU A 122 3.09 3.76 1.29
CA GLU A 122 4.30 3.33 0.58
C GLU A 122 5.30 2.68 1.54
N THR A 123 5.88 1.52 1.13
CA THR A 123 7.03 0.91 1.81
C THR A 123 8.33 1.24 1.09
N VAL A 124 9.46 1.14 1.82
CA VAL A 124 10.81 1.28 1.19
C VAL A 124 11.24 0.07 0.35
N GLY A 125 10.47 -1.02 0.36
CA GLY A 125 10.75 -2.19 -0.48
C GLY A 125 11.82 -3.15 0.04
N VAL A 126 12.17 -3.07 1.32
CA VAL A 126 13.13 -3.98 1.96
C VAL A 126 12.64 -4.43 3.34
N GLY A 127 12.41 -5.73 3.51
CA GLY A 127 12.20 -6.33 4.83
C GLY A 127 10.73 -6.62 5.20
N GLN A 128 10.43 -6.62 6.50
CA GLN A 128 9.12 -7.01 7.05
C GLN A 128 8.06 -5.91 6.98
N SER A 129 8.39 -4.73 6.44
CA SER A 129 7.45 -3.62 6.28
C SER A 129 6.31 -3.93 5.31
N GLU A 130 6.54 -4.84 4.35
CA GLU A 130 5.54 -5.27 3.38
C GLU A 130 4.35 -5.97 4.05
N ILE A 131 4.64 -6.91 4.95
CA ILE A 131 3.60 -7.64 5.70
C ILE A 131 2.81 -6.68 6.59
N ALA A 132 3.50 -5.74 7.24
CA ALA A 132 2.85 -4.74 8.07
C ALA A 132 1.92 -3.84 7.27
N VAL A 133 2.32 -3.40 6.06
CA VAL A 133 1.48 -2.57 5.18
C VAL A 133 0.32 -3.38 4.61
N ALA A 134 0.53 -4.60 4.14
CA ALA A 134 -0.56 -5.48 3.70
C ALA A 134 -1.58 -5.73 4.83
N GLY A 135 -1.11 -5.84 6.09
CA GLY A 135 -1.95 -6.01 7.28
C GLY A 135 -2.74 -4.76 7.70
N MET A 136 -2.56 -3.59 7.07
CA MET A 136 -3.28 -2.37 7.41
C MET A 136 -4.01 -1.73 6.22
N THR A 137 -3.87 -2.27 5.01
CA THR A 137 -4.45 -1.76 3.77
C THR A 137 -5.52 -2.69 3.20
N ASP A 138 -6.44 -2.14 2.40
CA ASP A 138 -7.53 -2.89 1.79
C ASP A 138 -7.03 -3.69 0.58
N MET A 139 -6.08 -3.12 -0.17
CA MET A 139 -5.41 -3.75 -1.30
C MET A 139 -3.90 -3.56 -1.17
N PHE A 140 -3.13 -4.59 -1.51
CA PHE A 140 -1.68 -4.54 -1.53
C PHE A 140 -1.15 -4.74 -2.94
N LEU A 141 -0.46 -3.73 -3.46
CA LEU A 141 0.12 -3.65 -4.80
C LEU A 141 1.63 -3.83 -4.72
N LEU A 142 2.16 -4.76 -5.50
CA LEU A 142 3.59 -5.04 -5.61
C LEU A 142 4.12 -4.56 -6.97
N LEU A 143 5.02 -3.56 -6.96
CA LEU A 143 5.72 -3.13 -8.17
C LEU A 143 6.93 -4.01 -8.46
N GLN A 144 7.13 -4.31 -9.75
CA GLN A 144 8.25 -5.06 -10.28
C GLN A 144 8.91 -4.36 -11.47
N LEU A 145 10.18 -4.68 -11.71
CA LEU A 145 10.92 -4.28 -12.92
C LEU A 145 10.78 -5.32 -14.01
N PRO A 146 10.83 -4.93 -15.30
CA PRO A 146 10.79 -5.87 -16.44
C PRO A 146 11.92 -6.90 -16.42
N ASN A 147 13.13 -6.48 -16.05
CA ASN A 147 14.36 -7.27 -16.13
C ASN A 147 14.80 -7.85 -14.76
N ALA A 148 13.85 -8.10 -13.86
CA ALA A 148 14.13 -8.70 -12.55
C ALA A 148 14.43 -10.21 -12.61
N GLY A 149 15.07 -10.72 -13.66
CA GLY A 149 15.27 -12.15 -13.95
C GLY A 149 15.78 -13.00 -12.78
N ASP A 150 16.99 -12.74 -12.26
CA ASP A 150 17.51 -13.44 -11.07
C ASP A 150 16.91 -12.89 -9.76
N ASP A 151 16.54 -11.61 -9.73
CA ASP A 151 15.84 -10.98 -8.62
C ASP A 151 14.36 -11.44 -8.49
N LEU A 152 13.75 -12.02 -9.55
CA LEU A 152 12.45 -12.69 -9.46
C LEU A 152 12.51 -13.93 -8.54
N GLN A 153 13.64 -14.60 -8.45
CA GLN A 153 13.88 -15.65 -7.45
C GLN A 153 14.12 -15.06 -6.05
N ALA A 154 14.63 -13.82 -5.98
CA ALA A 154 14.81 -13.07 -4.73
C ALA A 154 13.53 -12.34 -4.27
N ILE A 155 12.46 -12.27 -5.09
CA ILE A 155 11.15 -11.86 -4.59
C ILE A 155 10.76 -12.92 -3.56
N LYS A 156 10.90 -12.54 -2.31
CA LYS A 156 10.54 -13.40 -1.18
C LYS A 156 9.16 -13.96 -1.48
N LYS A 157 9.07 -15.27 -1.67
CA LYS A 157 7.82 -16.00 -1.95
C LYS A 157 6.63 -15.44 -1.12
N GLY A 158 6.87 -15.08 0.15
CA GLY A 158 5.88 -14.50 1.03
C GLY A 158 5.32 -13.13 0.62
N VAL A 159 6.05 -12.29 -0.13
CA VAL A 159 5.53 -10.98 -0.58
C VAL A 159 4.61 -11.14 -1.79
N MET A 160 4.90 -12.10 -2.67
CA MET A 160 3.99 -12.43 -3.78
C MET A 160 2.68 -13.05 -3.28
N GLU A 161 2.73 -13.81 -2.19
CA GLU A 161 1.56 -14.47 -1.58
C GLU A 161 0.56 -13.45 -0.98
N ILE A 162 1.02 -12.30 -0.54
CA ILE A 162 0.18 -11.25 0.05
C ILE A 162 -0.26 -10.18 -0.96
N ALA A 163 0.30 -10.19 -2.20
CA ALA A 163 -0.04 -9.20 -3.22
C ALA A 163 -1.41 -9.47 -3.84
N ASP A 164 -2.29 -8.47 -3.80
CA ASP A 164 -3.57 -8.50 -4.50
C ASP A 164 -3.40 -8.13 -5.99
N LEU A 165 -2.39 -7.32 -6.33
CA LEU A 165 -2.07 -6.90 -7.69
C LEU A 165 -0.55 -6.77 -7.86
N ILE A 166 -0.01 -7.32 -8.94
CA ILE A 166 1.40 -7.17 -9.32
C ILE A 166 1.48 -6.27 -10.55
N VAL A 167 2.30 -5.24 -10.48
CA VAL A 167 2.45 -4.24 -11.52
C VAL A 167 3.88 -4.19 -12.00
N ILE A 168 4.11 -4.51 -13.26
CA ILE A 168 5.41 -4.37 -13.91
C ILE A 168 5.51 -2.95 -14.46
N ASN A 169 6.38 -2.15 -13.85
CA ASN A 169 6.59 -0.76 -14.22
C ASN A 169 7.72 -0.60 -15.23
N LYS A 170 7.87 0.59 -15.81
CA LYS A 170 8.91 0.98 -16.76
C LYS A 170 8.84 0.20 -18.08
N VAL A 171 7.63 -0.07 -18.57
CA VAL A 171 7.44 -0.72 -19.89
C VAL A 171 7.90 0.17 -21.06
N ASP A 172 8.09 1.45 -20.81
CA ASP A 172 8.68 2.42 -21.74
C ASP A 172 10.14 2.11 -22.09
N ILE A 173 10.88 1.47 -21.17
CA ILE A 173 12.29 1.13 -21.36
C ILE A 173 12.46 -0.15 -22.20
N ASP A 174 11.72 -1.22 -21.87
CA ASP A 174 11.81 -2.51 -22.54
C ASP A 174 10.44 -3.22 -22.51
N PRO A 175 9.57 -2.97 -23.51
CA PRO A 175 8.25 -3.58 -23.58
C PRO A 175 8.27 -5.10 -23.69
N ASP A 176 9.27 -5.66 -24.40
CA ASP A 176 9.39 -7.11 -24.60
C ASP A 176 9.79 -7.82 -23.31
N ALA A 177 10.70 -7.24 -22.53
CA ALA A 177 11.04 -7.77 -21.22
C ALA A 177 9.83 -7.67 -20.25
N ALA A 178 9.06 -6.60 -20.32
CA ALA A 178 7.86 -6.44 -19.51
C ALA A 178 6.82 -7.52 -19.83
N MET A 179 6.63 -7.83 -21.10
CA MET A 179 5.73 -8.91 -21.55
C MET A 179 6.21 -10.29 -21.06
N ARG A 180 7.50 -10.58 -21.20
CA ARG A 180 8.09 -11.84 -20.70
C ARG A 180 7.91 -11.98 -19.19
N ALA A 181 8.17 -10.89 -18.42
CA ALA A 181 8.00 -10.88 -16.98
C ALA A 181 6.52 -11.08 -16.59
N GLN A 182 5.59 -10.45 -17.30
CA GLN A 182 4.15 -10.63 -17.07
C GLN A 182 3.73 -12.08 -17.26
N LEU A 183 4.14 -12.71 -18.34
CA LEU A 183 3.83 -14.12 -18.63
C LEU A 183 4.42 -15.05 -17.57
N PHE A 184 5.67 -14.81 -17.17
CA PHE A 184 6.37 -15.61 -16.17
C PHE A 184 5.67 -15.51 -14.80
N ILE A 185 5.40 -14.29 -14.32
CA ILE A 185 4.75 -14.10 -13.01
C ILE A 185 3.32 -14.65 -13.02
N THR A 186 2.57 -14.45 -14.12
CA THR A 186 1.22 -15.01 -14.28
C THR A 186 1.24 -16.54 -14.19
N SER A 187 2.21 -17.19 -14.85
CA SER A 187 2.38 -18.64 -14.79
C SER A 187 2.76 -19.13 -13.39
N SER A 188 3.64 -18.38 -12.71
CA SER A 188 4.04 -18.67 -11.33
C SER A 188 2.87 -18.58 -10.36
N LEU A 189 2.00 -17.56 -10.48
CA LEU A 189 0.80 -17.42 -9.66
C LEU A 189 -0.17 -18.61 -9.86
N ARG A 190 -0.31 -19.09 -11.11
CA ARG A 190 -1.11 -20.28 -11.42
C ARG A 190 -0.57 -21.54 -10.75
N LEU A 191 0.75 -21.76 -10.85
CA LEU A 191 1.42 -22.93 -10.24
C LEU A 191 1.30 -22.92 -8.71
N LEU A 192 1.28 -21.74 -8.09
CA LEU A 192 1.09 -21.58 -6.65
C LEU A 192 -0.39 -21.69 -6.22
N GLY A 193 -1.33 -21.92 -7.15
CA GLY A 193 -2.75 -22.04 -6.86
C GLY A 193 -3.49 -20.73 -6.59
N PHE A 194 -2.84 -19.56 -6.81
CA PHE A 194 -3.45 -18.27 -6.55
C PHE A 194 -4.45 -17.81 -7.63
N GLN A 195 -4.44 -18.42 -8.81
CA GLN A 195 -5.35 -18.06 -9.91
C GLN A 195 -6.45 -19.07 -10.21
N GLY A 196 -6.66 -20.06 -9.35
CA GLY A 196 -7.61 -21.14 -9.61
C GLY A 196 -7.19 -22.02 -10.82
N ASN A 197 -7.62 -23.27 -10.85
CA ASN A 197 -7.40 -24.13 -12.01
C ASN A 197 -8.44 -23.77 -13.09
N PRO A 198 -8.04 -23.40 -14.34
CA PRO A 198 -9.00 -23.11 -15.42
C PRO A 198 -9.91 -24.30 -15.78
N ASP A 199 -9.51 -25.53 -15.42
CA ASP A 199 -10.28 -26.76 -15.65
C ASP A 199 -11.35 -27.00 -14.57
N HIS A 200 -11.30 -26.30 -13.43
CA HIS A 200 -12.38 -26.34 -12.46
C HIS A 200 -13.46 -25.32 -12.86
N ALA A 201 -14.66 -25.80 -13.17
CA ALA A 201 -15.85 -25.04 -13.56
C ALA A 201 -16.37 -24.03 -12.52
N SER A 202 -15.63 -23.78 -11.46
CA SER A 202 -15.90 -22.79 -10.41
C SER A 202 -14.94 -21.59 -10.51
N HIS A 203 -14.87 -20.94 -11.68
CA HIS A 203 -14.49 -19.53 -11.71
C HIS A 203 -15.63 -18.75 -11.03
N ASP A 204 -15.58 -18.75 -9.70
CA ASP A 204 -16.50 -17.93 -8.95
C ASP A 204 -16.12 -16.47 -9.23
N VAL A 205 -16.89 -15.85 -10.13
CA VAL A 205 -16.76 -14.44 -10.51
C VAL A 205 -16.82 -13.49 -9.31
N ASN A 206 -17.21 -14.00 -8.14
CA ASN A 206 -17.27 -13.27 -6.88
C ASN A 206 -15.95 -13.28 -6.10
N TYR A 207 -14.89 -13.91 -6.61
CA TYR A 207 -13.59 -13.94 -5.95
C TYR A 207 -12.53 -13.16 -6.72
N TRP A 208 -11.78 -12.33 -6.01
CA TRP A 208 -10.59 -11.71 -6.55
C TRP A 208 -9.42 -12.71 -6.57
N HIS A 209 -8.80 -12.83 -7.72
CA HIS A 209 -7.52 -13.53 -7.86
C HIS A 209 -6.41 -12.52 -8.15
N PRO A 210 -5.21 -12.67 -7.56
CA PRO A 210 -4.08 -11.83 -7.89
C PRO A 210 -3.84 -11.78 -9.39
N THR A 211 -3.73 -10.58 -9.94
CA THR A 211 -3.51 -10.35 -11.36
C THR A 211 -2.20 -9.61 -11.61
N VAL A 212 -1.69 -9.72 -12.83
CA VAL A 212 -0.47 -9.03 -13.27
C VAL A 212 -0.83 -8.05 -14.36
N MET A 213 -0.31 -6.83 -14.29
CA MET A 213 -0.43 -5.83 -15.33
C MET A 213 0.89 -5.11 -15.58
N THR A 214 1.00 -4.41 -16.69
CA THR A 214 2.15 -3.61 -17.06
C THR A 214 1.76 -2.15 -17.16
N LEU A 215 2.67 -1.23 -16.83
CA LEU A 215 2.47 0.22 -17.01
C LEU A 215 3.81 0.98 -17.13
N SER A 216 3.73 2.24 -17.57
CA SER A 216 4.78 3.23 -17.40
C SER A 216 4.28 4.34 -16.48
N ALA A 217 4.78 4.35 -15.25
CA ALA A 217 4.46 5.39 -14.29
C ALA A 217 4.96 6.77 -14.75
N LEU A 218 6.11 6.80 -15.47
CA LEU A 218 6.72 8.03 -15.96
C LEU A 218 5.87 8.70 -17.04
N GLU A 219 5.33 7.91 -17.98
CA GLU A 219 4.48 8.38 -19.07
C GLU A 219 3.00 8.48 -18.69
N GLY A 220 2.61 8.00 -17.50
CA GLY A 220 1.20 7.89 -17.08
C GLY A 220 0.40 6.79 -17.83
N ARG A 221 1.06 6.02 -18.70
CA ARG A 221 0.43 4.97 -19.50
C ARG A 221 0.07 3.77 -18.62
N GLY A 222 -1.19 3.36 -18.66
CA GLY A 222 -1.70 2.25 -17.84
C GLY A 222 -2.18 2.68 -16.45
N VAL A 223 -2.09 3.98 -16.08
CA VAL A 223 -2.56 4.49 -14.78
C VAL A 223 -4.09 4.51 -14.70
N PRO A 224 -4.85 4.93 -15.72
CA PRO A 224 -6.30 4.79 -15.73
C PRO A 224 -6.76 3.33 -15.56
N GLU A 225 -6.15 2.40 -16.28
CA GLU A 225 -6.45 0.97 -16.21
C GLU A 225 -6.10 0.37 -14.84
N LEU A 226 -5.02 0.87 -14.22
CA LEU A 226 -4.68 0.52 -12.83
C LEU A 226 -5.80 0.93 -11.89
N TRP A 227 -6.30 2.16 -11.99
CA TRP A 227 -7.39 2.63 -11.14
C TRP A 227 -8.70 1.88 -11.39
N GLU A 228 -8.99 1.52 -12.63
CA GLU A 228 -10.15 0.66 -12.96
C GLU A 228 -10.05 -0.71 -12.27
N LYS A 229 -8.87 -1.34 -12.28
CA LYS A 229 -8.63 -2.61 -11.56
C LYS A 229 -8.79 -2.46 -10.06
N ILE A 230 -8.25 -1.38 -9.46
CA ILE A 230 -8.39 -1.08 -8.03
C ILE A 230 -9.87 -0.88 -7.68
N SER A 231 -10.60 -0.11 -8.47
CA SER A 231 -12.03 0.15 -8.26
C SER A 231 -12.87 -1.12 -8.42
N HIS A 232 -12.51 -1.99 -9.36
CA HIS A 232 -13.17 -3.28 -9.54
C HIS A 232 -12.92 -4.20 -8.32
N PHE A 233 -11.67 -4.26 -7.84
CA PHE A 233 -11.33 -4.99 -6.61
C PHE A 233 -12.18 -4.52 -5.44
N GLU A 234 -12.24 -3.21 -5.21
CA GLU A 234 -13.01 -2.63 -4.11
C GLU A 234 -14.48 -3.03 -4.18
N LYS A 235 -15.11 -2.88 -5.35
CA LYS A 235 -16.52 -3.25 -5.59
C LYS A 235 -16.75 -4.73 -5.31
N LEU A 236 -15.89 -5.60 -5.82
CA LEU A 236 -15.99 -7.03 -5.65
C LEU A 236 -15.85 -7.45 -4.18
N GLN A 237 -14.86 -6.89 -3.47
CA GLN A 237 -14.62 -7.19 -2.06
C GLN A 237 -15.73 -6.68 -1.14
N LYS A 238 -16.36 -5.55 -1.50
CA LYS A 238 -17.54 -5.06 -0.79
C LYS A 238 -18.76 -5.94 -1.05
N ALA A 239 -18.98 -6.35 -2.28
CA ALA A 239 -20.13 -7.18 -2.67
C ALA A 239 -20.11 -8.56 -1.99
N ASN A 240 -18.93 -9.17 -1.79
CA ASN A 240 -18.79 -10.48 -1.16
C ASN A 240 -18.51 -10.43 0.35
N GLY A 241 -18.54 -9.23 0.98
CA GLY A 241 -18.32 -9.03 2.41
C GLY A 241 -16.88 -9.21 2.91
N LYS A 242 -15.94 -9.50 2.01
CA LYS A 242 -14.52 -9.69 2.37
C LYS A 242 -13.85 -8.39 2.79
N PHE A 243 -14.30 -7.26 2.25
CA PHE A 243 -13.80 -5.93 2.62
C PHE A 243 -13.94 -5.67 4.13
N ASP A 244 -15.14 -5.85 4.65
CA ASP A 244 -15.43 -5.65 6.07
C ASP A 244 -14.77 -6.71 6.95
N SER A 245 -14.74 -7.96 6.49
CA SER A 245 -14.06 -9.05 7.19
C SER A 245 -12.56 -8.78 7.35
N ARG A 246 -11.88 -8.34 6.25
CA ARG A 246 -10.45 -7.96 6.28
C ARG A 246 -10.21 -6.83 7.28
N ARG A 247 -11.02 -5.78 7.27
CA ARG A 247 -10.91 -4.66 8.21
C ARG A 247 -11.16 -5.05 9.66
N LYS A 248 -12.12 -5.95 9.93
CA LYS A 248 -12.34 -6.50 11.28
C LYS A 248 -11.14 -7.29 11.79
N GLN A 249 -10.54 -8.13 10.94
CA GLN A 249 -9.31 -8.85 11.27
C GLN A 249 -8.14 -7.90 11.57
N GLN A 250 -7.95 -6.87 10.74
CA GLN A 250 -6.92 -5.85 10.93
C GLN A 250 -7.13 -5.08 12.24
N ALA A 251 -8.36 -4.70 12.56
CA ALA A 251 -8.69 -4.02 13.81
C ALA A 251 -8.42 -4.90 15.04
N GLY A 252 -8.75 -6.20 14.96
CA GLY A 252 -8.44 -7.18 16.01
C GLY A 252 -6.94 -7.35 16.23
N ALA A 253 -6.17 -7.51 15.15
CA ALA A 253 -4.70 -7.59 15.24
C ALA A 253 -4.11 -6.31 15.85
N TRP A 254 -4.57 -5.15 15.43
CA TRP A 254 -4.13 -3.87 15.99
C TRP A 254 -4.46 -3.72 17.48
N MET A 255 -5.63 -4.16 17.91
CA MET A 255 -5.99 -4.16 19.33
C MET A 255 -5.00 -4.98 20.16
N TRP A 256 -4.65 -6.18 19.70
CA TRP A 256 -3.67 -7.03 20.37
C TRP A 256 -2.28 -6.42 20.40
N ASP A 257 -1.80 -5.86 19.28
CA ASP A 257 -0.52 -5.14 19.22
C ASP A 257 -0.44 -4.02 20.28
N ARG A 258 -1.54 -3.26 20.48
CA ARG A 258 -1.61 -2.18 21.48
C ARG A 258 -1.63 -2.71 22.92
N ILE A 259 -2.32 -3.80 23.17
CA ILE A 259 -2.34 -4.45 24.49
C ILE A 259 -0.93 -4.93 24.85
N ASP A 260 -0.27 -5.64 23.93
CA ASP A 260 1.08 -6.14 24.14
C ASP A 260 2.09 -5.00 24.36
N ALA A 261 2.00 -3.93 23.56
CA ALA A 261 2.84 -2.75 23.74
C ALA A 261 2.57 -2.05 25.08
N GLY A 262 1.32 -1.97 25.50
CA GLY A 262 0.92 -1.43 26.81
C GLY A 262 1.48 -2.23 27.97
N LEU A 263 1.37 -3.56 27.91
CA LEU A 263 1.93 -4.47 28.94
C LEU A 263 3.44 -4.35 29.03
N LYS A 264 4.17 -4.38 27.89
CA LYS A 264 5.64 -4.23 27.86
C LYS A 264 6.14 -2.88 28.38
N ASN A 265 5.32 -1.85 28.34
CA ASN A 265 5.68 -0.53 28.88
C ASN A 265 5.33 -0.37 30.37
N ALA A 266 4.50 -1.25 30.91
CA ALA A 266 4.07 -1.24 32.33
C ALA A 266 5.01 -2.06 33.24
N PHE A 267 5.80 -2.96 32.66
CA PHE A 267 6.84 -3.76 33.30
C PHE A 267 8.23 -3.36 32.82
#